data_ba7a782aa420e48429c08db822647e1e
#
_entry.id   ba7a782aa420e48429c08db822647e1e
#
_cell.length_a   1.000
_cell.length_b   1.000
_cell.length_c   1.000
_cell.angle_alpha   90.00
_cell.angle_beta   90.00
_cell.angle_gamma   90.00
#
_symmetry.space_group_name_H-M   'P 1'
#
loop_
_entity.id
_entity.type
_entity.pdbx_description
1 polymer ?
#
loop_
_entity_poly.entity_id
_entity_poly.type
_entity_poly.pdbx_seq_one_letter_code
_entity_poly.pdbx_strand_id
1 'polypeptide(L)'
;MIARARAITHGHAYTNYSTMKKDAEFVCCENMAGDMLFTATEDDLESIWLQFKYAGENYIPKGKEVTRKMIAMEVSPTLEESKGWTKQNWDLFAHRVIEEMDNIEFRDKKGKVSSKQTDFAHSKWLAMLHHDAKSGIPHLHIMISRFTVDGGINDTNLIGLKASMAANSINQSMGWKQSREISREHKTEIKNALYDILRSMDRFDWDLFVREIKKRGYSVELRRDINNKVVGYRIQRGNSKYNASEIGRQLSASRIMTTWKQLHKEIDAEAVSRKKAEQKAKKEYEMRHHFVCEPVHPDTEKVHYEFNRSLEEGKEPEHYTFDVSQRIVDGMMDTFKSVEDVCEFVLEDVIETSLFVFFELLSVPGGSHYSNGGGGGGNNDLPHKKKDDDDELLRARRIAKAIAMSCPRKTVRRGYRR
;
A
#
# COMPACT_ATOMS: atom_id res chain seq x y z
N MET A 1 -8.21 -12.95 -12.73
CA MET A 1 -9.04 -14.17 -12.49
C MET A 1 -8.29 -15.24 -11.69
N ILE A 2 -9.01 -16.25 -11.17
CA ILE A 2 -8.47 -17.46 -10.54
C ILE A 2 -9.13 -18.70 -11.14
N ALA A 3 -8.40 -19.83 -11.19
CA ALA A 3 -8.95 -21.11 -11.55
C ALA A 3 -8.48 -22.21 -10.59
N ARG A 4 -9.34 -23.20 -10.37
CA ARG A 4 -9.08 -24.39 -9.55
C ARG A 4 -9.60 -25.60 -10.27
N ALA A 5 -8.85 -26.70 -10.24
CA ALA A 5 -9.31 -27.97 -10.77
C ALA A 5 -8.93 -29.12 -9.86
N ARG A 6 -9.77 -30.16 -9.82
CA ARG A 6 -9.55 -31.39 -9.06
C ARG A 6 -10.23 -32.56 -9.73
N ALA A 7 -9.60 -33.71 -9.71
CA ALA A 7 -10.26 -34.95 -10.10
C ALA A 7 -11.13 -35.45 -8.94
N ILE A 8 -12.38 -35.86 -9.26
CA ILE A 8 -13.41 -36.23 -8.29
C ILE A 8 -13.95 -37.66 -8.53
N THR A 9 -14.39 -38.29 -7.45
CA THR A 9 -15.04 -39.61 -7.47
C THR A 9 -16.57 -39.51 -7.50
N HIS A 10 -17.13 -38.43 -6.95
CA HIS A 10 -18.59 -38.24 -6.80
C HIS A 10 -19.11 -37.33 -7.92
N GLY A 11 -19.01 -37.82 -9.18
CA GLY A 11 -19.39 -37.03 -10.36
C GLY A 11 -20.85 -36.64 -10.35
N HIS A 12 -21.78 -37.56 -10.04
CA HIS A 12 -23.23 -37.29 -9.97
C HIS A 12 -23.56 -36.15 -8.99
N ALA A 13 -23.03 -36.22 -7.77
CA ALA A 13 -23.28 -35.18 -6.78
C ALA A 13 -22.74 -33.80 -7.23
N TYR A 14 -21.60 -33.78 -7.94
CA TYR A 14 -21.05 -32.54 -8.48
C TYR A 14 -21.87 -32.02 -9.68
N THR A 15 -22.33 -32.91 -10.55
CA THR A 15 -23.23 -32.55 -11.65
C THR A 15 -24.52 -31.94 -11.10
N ASN A 16 -25.16 -32.59 -10.13
CA ASN A 16 -26.36 -32.06 -9.47
C ASN A 16 -26.07 -30.68 -8.84
N TYR A 17 -25.01 -30.54 -8.06
CA TYR A 17 -24.63 -29.24 -7.47
C TYR A 17 -24.43 -28.14 -8.52
N SER A 18 -23.81 -28.47 -9.64
CA SER A 18 -23.48 -27.48 -10.66
C SER A 18 -24.65 -27.12 -11.57
N THR A 19 -25.58 -28.04 -11.82
CA THR A 19 -26.67 -27.83 -12.78
C THR A 19 -27.99 -27.44 -12.12
N MET A 20 -28.31 -27.98 -10.94
CA MET A 20 -29.63 -27.82 -10.29
C MET A 20 -29.71 -26.66 -9.32
N LYS A 21 -28.69 -25.86 -9.23
CA LYS A 21 -28.69 -24.68 -8.38
C LYS A 21 -29.61 -23.60 -8.95
N LYS A 22 -30.38 -22.92 -8.09
CA LYS A 22 -31.43 -21.97 -8.47
C LYS A 22 -30.97 -20.89 -9.47
N ASP A 23 -29.69 -20.45 -9.35
CA ASP A 23 -29.15 -19.37 -10.16
C ASP A 23 -28.05 -19.89 -11.12
N ALA A 24 -28.08 -21.19 -11.47
CA ALA A 24 -27.18 -21.79 -12.42
C ALA A 24 -27.69 -21.59 -13.85
N GLU A 25 -26.85 -21.05 -14.71
CA GLU A 25 -27.13 -20.81 -16.11
C GLU A 25 -26.27 -21.73 -16.98
N PHE A 26 -26.84 -22.41 -17.94
CA PHE A 26 -26.11 -23.18 -18.95
C PHE A 26 -25.36 -22.21 -19.89
N VAL A 27 -24.06 -22.40 -20.03
CA VAL A 27 -23.21 -21.59 -20.93
C VAL A 27 -22.97 -22.34 -22.24
N CYS A 28 -22.22 -23.43 -22.19
CA CYS A 28 -21.86 -24.24 -23.34
C CYS A 28 -21.47 -25.67 -22.95
N CYS A 29 -21.35 -26.54 -23.90
CA CYS A 29 -20.79 -27.88 -23.73
C CYS A 29 -20.11 -28.33 -25.04
N GLU A 30 -19.21 -29.32 -24.93
CA GLU A 30 -18.54 -29.93 -26.05
C GLU A 30 -18.59 -31.46 -25.96
N ASN A 31 -18.67 -32.12 -27.11
CA ASN A 31 -18.68 -33.56 -27.24
C ASN A 31 -19.86 -34.23 -26.48
N MET A 32 -20.89 -33.47 -26.13
CA MET A 32 -22.13 -33.99 -25.51
C MET A 32 -23.13 -34.33 -26.60
N ALA A 33 -23.93 -35.38 -26.40
CA ALA A 33 -24.94 -35.80 -27.35
C ALA A 33 -26.25 -34.99 -27.16
N GLY A 34 -26.90 -34.64 -28.29
CA GLY A 34 -28.20 -33.95 -28.32
C GLY A 34 -28.09 -32.43 -28.28
N ASP A 35 -29.15 -31.77 -28.74
CA ASP A 35 -29.31 -30.32 -28.56
C ASP A 35 -29.62 -30.06 -27.08
N MET A 36 -28.60 -29.61 -26.37
CA MET A 36 -28.72 -29.35 -24.92
C MET A 36 -29.50 -28.07 -24.67
N LEU A 37 -30.83 -28.18 -24.86
CA LEU A 37 -31.78 -27.23 -24.28
C LEU A 37 -31.90 -27.57 -22.80
N PHE A 38 -31.01 -26.97 -21.99
CA PHE A 38 -31.01 -27.18 -20.55
C PHE A 38 -32.19 -26.44 -19.91
N THR A 39 -33.16 -27.21 -19.42
CA THR A 39 -34.36 -26.68 -18.75
C THR A 39 -34.34 -26.85 -17.23
N ALA A 40 -33.19 -27.27 -16.68
CA ALA A 40 -32.97 -27.51 -15.26
C ALA A 40 -33.95 -28.51 -14.63
N THR A 41 -34.27 -29.56 -15.36
CA THR A 41 -35.12 -30.69 -14.88
C THR A 41 -34.27 -31.83 -14.34
N GLU A 42 -34.89 -32.74 -13.57
CA GLU A 42 -34.21 -33.97 -13.12
C GLU A 42 -33.82 -34.85 -14.31
N ASP A 43 -34.60 -34.86 -15.37
CA ASP A 43 -34.32 -35.61 -16.62
C ASP A 43 -33.07 -35.06 -17.31
N ASP A 44 -32.88 -33.73 -17.33
CA ASP A 44 -31.68 -33.10 -17.86
C ASP A 44 -30.45 -33.50 -17.03
N LEU A 45 -30.57 -33.49 -15.71
CA LEU A 45 -29.51 -33.90 -14.81
C LEU A 45 -29.09 -35.36 -15.07
N GLU A 46 -30.05 -36.27 -15.15
CA GLU A 46 -29.75 -37.69 -15.38
C GLU A 46 -29.14 -37.89 -16.76
N SER A 47 -29.67 -37.23 -17.79
CA SER A 47 -29.11 -37.25 -19.14
C SER A 47 -27.67 -36.80 -19.19
N ILE A 48 -27.34 -35.65 -18.55
CA ILE A 48 -25.99 -35.15 -18.44
C ILE A 48 -25.09 -36.14 -17.70
N TRP A 49 -25.57 -36.64 -16.54
CA TRP A 49 -24.80 -37.57 -15.73
C TRP A 49 -24.50 -38.87 -16.46
N LEU A 50 -25.45 -39.43 -17.18
CA LEU A 50 -25.27 -40.65 -17.98
C LEU A 50 -24.19 -40.47 -19.04
N GLN A 51 -24.14 -39.31 -19.70
CA GLN A 51 -23.10 -39.02 -20.67
C GLN A 51 -21.71 -38.99 -20.05
N PHE A 52 -21.56 -38.45 -18.84
CA PHE A 52 -20.28 -38.48 -18.10
C PHE A 52 -19.97 -39.89 -17.55
N LYS A 53 -20.98 -40.60 -17.06
CA LYS A 53 -20.83 -41.94 -16.51
C LYS A 53 -20.29 -42.92 -17.55
N TYR A 54 -20.83 -42.85 -18.77
CA TYR A 54 -20.47 -43.72 -19.87
C TYR A 54 -19.35 -43.17 -20.78
N ALA A 55 -18.80 -42.01 -20.50
CA ALA A 55 -17.69 -41.43 -21.30
C ALA A 55 -16.45 -42.33 -21.35
N GLY A 56 -16.26 -43.19 -20.38
CA GLY A 56 -15.09 -44.09 -20.30
C GLY A 56 -15.35 -45.50 -20.85
N GLU A 57 -16.47 -45.78 -21.53
CA GLU A 57 -16.77 -47.13 -22.04
C GLU A 57 -15.75 -47.62 -23.07
N ASN A 58 -15.23 -46.73 -23.88
CA ASN A 58 -14.19 -47.02 -24.89
C ASN A 58 -12.77 -47.07 -24.31
N TYR A 59 -12.59 -46.72 -23.01
CA TYR A 59 -11.29 -46.75 -22.40
C TYR A 59 -10.91 -48.14 -21.91
N ILE A 60 -9.79 -48.65 -22.36
CA ILE A 60 -9.24 -49.96 -21.92
C ILE A 60 -8.24 -49.68 -20.79
N PRO A 61 -8.53 -50.05 -19.52
CA PRO A 61 -7.65 -49.84 -18.41
C PRO A 61 -6.33 -50.61 -18.56
N LYS A 62 -5.19 -49.93 -18.42
CA LYS A 62 -3.86 -50.53 -18.42
C LYS A 62 -3.39 -50.90 -16.99
N GLY A 63 -4.33 -51.33 -16.13
CA GLY A 63 -3.99 -51.65 -14.73
C GLY A 63 -5.17 -51.46 -13.79
N LYS A 64 -5.01 -50.71 -12.69
CA LYS A 64 -6.07 -50.48 -11.71
C LYS A 64 -7.22 -49.66 -12.32
N GLU A 65 -8.45 -49.94 -11.86
CA GLU A 65 -9.62 -49.18 -12.24
C GLU A 65 -9.47 -47.67 -11.94
N VAL A 66 -9.97 -46.84 -12.84
CA VAL A 66 -9.98 -45.40 -12.66
C VAL A 66 -11.14 -44.99 -11.75
N THR A 67 -10.83 -44.64 -10.50
CA THR A 67 -11.83 -44.26 -9.50
C THR A 67 -12.31 -42.82 -9.66
N ARG A 68 -11.44 -41.92 -10.11
CA ARG A 68 -11.75 -40.50 -10.34
C ARG A 68 -12.00 -40.27 -11.82
N LYS A 69 -13.27 -40.35 -12.23
CA LYS A 69 -13.66 -40.33 -13.64
C LYS A 69 -13.96 -38.91 -14.19
N MET A 70 -14.12 -37.93 -13.29
CA MET A 70 -14.41 -36.54 -13.65
C MET A 70 -13.39 -35.57 -13.06
N ILE A 71 -13.31 -34.41 -13.70
CA ILE A 71 -12.59 -33.24 -13.23
C ILE A 71 -13.62 -32.15 -12.98
N ALA A 72 -13.61 -31.63 -11.76
CA ALA A 72 -14.35 -30.44 -11.39
C ALA A 72 -13.41 -29.25 -11.51
N MET A 73 -13.80 -28.25 -12.30
CA MET A 73 -13.05 -27.00 -12.45
C MET A 73 -13.94 -25.82 -12.11
N GLU A 74 -13.39 -24.87 -11.38
CA GLU A 74 -14.03 -23.61 -11.01
C GLU A 74 -13.17 -22.48 -11.55
N VAL A 75 -13.75 -21.55 -12.30
CA VAL A 75 -13.04 -20.42 -12.91
C VAL A 75 -13.78 -19.14 -12.58
N SER A 76 -13.08 -18.20 -11.95
CA SER A 76 -13.69 -16.97 -11.44
C SER A 76 -12.86 -15.77 -11.87
N PRO A 77 -13.28 -15.02 -12.90
CA PRO A 77 -12.81 -13.67 -13.12
C PRO A 77 -13.29 -12.76 -11.98
N THR A 78 -12.72 -11.57 -11.83
CA THR A 78 -13.25 -10.57 -10.89
C THR A 78 -14.51 -9.91 -11.45
N LEU A 79 -15.26 -9.21 -10.61
CA LEU A 79 -16.43 -8.43 -11.06
C LEU A 79 -16.07 -7.41 -12.14
N GLU A 80 -14.87 -6.79 -12.03
CA GLU A 80 -14.40 -5.82 -13.01
C GLU A 80 -14.02 -6.48 -14.32
N GLU A 81 -13.36 -7.65 -14.27
CA GLU A 81 -12.93 -8.42 -15.43
C GLU A 81 -14.11 -8.95 -16.25
N SER A 82 -15.20 -9.34 -15.59
CA SER A 82 -16.41 -9.90 -16.24
C SER A 82 -17.57 -8.90 -16.35
N LYS A 83 -17.33 -7.62 -16.08
CA LYS A 83 -18.38 -6.60 -16.13
C LYS A 83 -18.97 -6.47 -17.54
N GLY A 84 -20.28 -6.66 -17.64
CA GLY A 84 -21.01 -6.56 -18.90
C GLY A 84 -20.85 -7.75 -19.83
N TRP A 85 -20.31 -8.89 -19.35
CA TRP A 85 -20.22 -10.10 -20.15
C TRP A 85 -21.61 -10.66 -20.47
N THR A 86 -21.79 -11.00 -21.73
CA THR A 86 -22.93 -11.74 -22.24
C THR A 86 -22.68 -13.25 -22.14
N LYS A 87 -23.70 -14.07 -22.38
CA LYS A 87 -23.55 -15.52 -22.48
C LYS A 87 -22.45 -15.91 -23.49
N GLN A 88 -22.38 -15.21 -24.63
CA GLN A 88 -21.37 -15.47 -25.65
C GLN A 88 -19.95 -15.19 -25.14
N ASN A 89 -19.74 -14.15 -24.31
CA ASN A 89 -18.44 -13.89 -23.69
C ASN A 89 -18.04 -15.02 -22.75
N TRP A 90 -19.00 -15.54 -21.96
CA TRP A 90 -18.75 -16.67 -21.06
C TRP A 90 -18.45 -17.96 -21.82
N ASP A 91 -19.11 -18.20 -22.94
CA ASP A 91 -18.85 -19.31 -23.85
C ASP A 91 -17.43 -19.26 -24.39
N LEU A 92 -17.03 -18.17 -25.04
CA LEU A 92 -15.67 -17.95 -25.53
C LEU A 92 -14.62 -18.08 -24.41
N PHE A 93 -14.96 -17.61 -23.23
CA PHE A 93 -14.08 -17.71 -22.07
C PHE A 93 -13.92 -19.16 -21.58
N ALA A 94 -14.99 -19.95 -21.56
CA ALA A 94 -14.92 -21.36 -21.20
C ALA A 94 -14.00 -22.13 -22.17
N HIS A 95 -14.18 -21.93 -23.47
CA HIS A 95 -13.32 -22.54 -24.51
C HIS A 95 -11.87 -22.11 -24.36
N ARG A 96 -11.61 -20.83 -24.08
CA ARG A 96 -10.25 -20.32 -23.84
C ARG A 96 -9.60 -20.99 -22.63
N VAL A 97 -10.36 -21.24 -21.55
CA VAL A 97 -9.85 -21.94 -20.37
C VAL A 97 -9.45 -23.37 -20.70
N ILE A 98 -10.28 -24.07 -21.47
CA ILE A 98 -9.99 -25.44 -21.95
C ILE A 98 -8.72 -25.47 -22.79
N GLU A 99 -8.61 -24.60 -23.78
CA GLU A 99 -7.42 -24.47 -24.63
C GLU A 99 -6.14 -24.23 -23.81
N GLU A 100 -6.17 -23.29 -22.89
CA GLU A 100 -5.00 -23.00 -22.05
C GLU A 100 -4.63 -24.15 -21.11
N MET A 101 -5.62 -24.92 -20.64
CA MET A 101 -5.37 -26.14 -19.85
C MET A 101 -4.65 -27.20 -20.68
N ASP A 102 -5.06 -27.41 -21.92
CA ASP A 102 -4.52 -28.42 -22.82
C ASP A 102 -3.09 -28.09 -23.27
N ASN A 103 -2.72 -26.81 -23.27
CA ASN A 103 -1.37 -26.38 -23.63
C ASN A 103 -0.33 -26.58 -22.50
N ILE A 104 -0.72 -26.97 -21.28
CA ILE A 104 0.20 -27.04 -20.13
C ILE A 104 0.75 -28.43 -19.93
N GLU A 105 2.08 -28.57 -19.99
CA GLU A 105 2.85 -29.75 -19.60
C GLU A 105 3.83 -29.42 -18.48
N PHE A 106 3.99 -30.31 -17.54
CA PHE A 106 5.06 -30.17 -16.53
C PHE A 106 6.20 -31.13 -16.78
N ARG A 107 7.42 -30.61 -16.67
CA ARG A 107 8.66 -31.39 -16.72
C ARG A 107 9.42 -31.21 -15.40
N ASP A 108 10.09 -32.27 -14.97
CA ASP A 108 10.98 -32.20 -13.81
C ASP A 108 12.29 -31.47 -14.18
N LYS A 109 13.17 -31.31 -13.18
CA LYS A 109 14.47 -30.65 -13.37
C LYS A 109 15.40 -31.37 -14.35
N LYS A 110 15.09 -32.63 -14.69
CA LYS A 110 15.85 -33.45 -15.66
C LYS A 110 15.17 -33.46 -17.04
N GLY A 111 14.12 -32.67 -17.25
CA GLY A 111 13.39 -32.57 -18.51
C GLY A 111 12.35 -33.71 -18.72
N LYS A 112 12.21 -34.64 -17.78
CA LYS A 112 11.23 -35.73 -17.88
C LYS A 112 9.83 -35.19 -17.61
N VAL A 113 8.85 -35.60 -18.42
CA VAL A 113 7.43 -35.23 -18.23
C VAL A 113 6.93 -35.78 -16.90
N SER A 114 6.53 -34.88 -16.01
CA SER A 114 5.93 -35.18 -14.71
C SER A 114 4.39 -35.08 -14.72
N SER A 115 3.83 -34.29 -15.63
CA SER A 115 2.40 -34.27 -15.94
C SER A 115 2.22 -33.93 -17.42
N LYS A 116 1.54 -34.80 -18.15
CA LYS A 116 1.29 -34.66 -19.57
C LYS A 116 0.27 -33.57 -19.84
N GLN A 117 0.29 -33.04 -21.06
CA GLN A 117 -0.83 -32.21 -21.53
C GLN A 117 -2.17 -32.93 -21.34
N THR A 118 -3.21 -32.18 -21.13
CA THR A 118 -4.58 -32.67 -21.17
C THR A 118 -5.11 -32.56 -22.59
N ASP A 119 -6.18 -33.24 -22.86
CA ASP A 119 -6.90 -33.24 -24.14
C ASP A 119 -8.39 -33.07 -23.83
N PHE A 120 -8.71 -31.93 -23.21
CA PHE A 120 -10.07 -31.60 -22.80
C PHE A 120 -10.94 -31.21 -24.00
N ALA A 121 -10.33 -30.67 -25.03
CA ALA A 121 -11.02 -30.37 -26.29
C ALA A 121 -11.68 -31.61 -26.88
N HIS A 122 -11.10 -32.80 -26.73
CA HIS A 122 -11.69 -34.07 -27.16
C HIS A 122 -12.37 -34.86 -26.02
N SER A 123 -12.58 -34.22 -24.88
CA SER A 123 -13.34 -34.80 -23.77
C SER A 123 -14.78 -34.25 -23.76
N LYS A 124 -15.72 -35.01 -23.16
CA LYS A 124 -17.03 -34.42 -22.85
C LYS A 124 -16.86 -33.40 -21.75
N TRP A 125 -17.35 -32.19 -21.96
CA TRP A 125 -17.39 -31.20 -20.89
C TRP A 125 -18.60 -30.27 -21.01
N LEU A 126 -18.95 -29.64 -19.89
CA LEU A 126 -20.11 -28.74 -19.76
C LEU A 126 -19.76 -27.62 -18.80
N ALA A 127 -20.10 -26.39 -19.16
CA ALA A 127 -19.88 -25.18 -18.37
C ALA A 127 -21.21 -24.58 -17.89
N MET A 128 -21.31 -24.34 -16.59
CA MET A 128 -22.44 -23.69 -15.93
C MET A 128 -21.91 -22.38 -15.27
N LEU A 129 -22.67 -21.29 -15.44
CA LEU A 129 -22.40 -20.01 -14.79
C LEU A 129 -23.22 -19.93 -13.49
N HIS A 130 -22.54 -19.57 -12.40
CA HIS A 130 -23.14 -19.37 -11.09
C HIS A 130 -22.98 -17.92 -10.63
N HIS A 131 -24.03 -17.38 -9.99
CA HIS A 131 -24.05 -16.03 -9.41
C HIS A 131 -24.13 -16.01 -7.89
N ASP A 132 -24.16 -17.16 -7.24
CA ASP A 132 -24.46 -17.36 -5.82
C ASP A 132 -23.25 -17.20 -4.88
N ALA A 133 -22.09 -16.80 -5.38
CA ALA A 133 -20.95 -16.53 -4.52
C ALA A 133 -21.30 -15.44 -3.50
N LYS A 134 -20.96 -15.64 -2.23
CA LYS A 134 -21.12 -14.60 -1.17
C LYS A 134 -20.47 -13.27 -1.52
N SER A 135 -19.52 -13.28 -2.44
CA SER A 135 -18.84 -12.10 -2.98
C SER A 135 -19.58 -11.43 -4.14
N GLY A 136 -20.68 -12.03 -4.63
CA GLY A 136 -21.36 -11.59 -5.84
C GLY A 136 -20.55 -11.79 -7.13
N ILE A 137 -19.43 -12.51 -7.08
CA ILE A 137 -18.56 -12.72 -8.24
C ILE A 137 -19.11 -13.89 -9.07
N PRO A 138 -19.49 -13.68 -10.34
CA PRO A 138 -19.88 -14.75 -11.23
C PRO A 138 -18.71 -15.72 -11.46
N HIS A 139 -19.00 -17.00 -11.55
CA HIS A 139 -17.99 -18.02 -11.76
C HIS A 139 -18.51 -19.20 -12.56
N LEU A 140 -17.62 -19.76 -13.39
CA LEU A 140 -17.92 -20.98 -14.14
C LEU A 140 -17.61 -22.22 -13.31
N HIS A 141 -18.55 -23.16 -13.29
CA HIS A 141 -18.30 -24.55 -12.96
C HIS A 141 -18.19 -25.34 -14.27
N ILE A 142 -17.00 -25.87 -14.54
CA ILE A 142 -16.76 -26.69 -15.71
C ILE A 142 -16.61 -28.14 -15.26
N MET A 143 -17.50 -28.97 -15.72
CA MET A 143 -17.49 -30.44 -15.53
C MET A 143 -16.82 -31.07 -16.73
N ILE A 144 -15.75 -31.84 -16.52
CA ILE A 144 -15.00 -32.45 -17.61
C ILE A 144 -14.87 -33.93 -17.38
N SER A 145 -15.21 -34.74 -18.40
CA SER A 145 -14.86 -36.16 -18.40
C SER A 145 -13.33 -36.31 -18.39
N ARG A 146 -12.84 -37.22 -17.60
CA ARG A 146 -11.43 -37.58 -17.65
C ARG A 146 -11.08 -38.41 -18.91
N PHE A 147 -12.07 -39.00 -19.55
CA PHE A 147 -11.88 -39.79 -20.76
C PHE A 147 -12.17 -38.94 -22.01
N THR A 148 -11.36 -39.15 -23.03
CA THR A 148 -11.56 -38.55 -24.35
C THR A 148 -12.52 -39.41 -25.17
N VAL A 149 -13.16 -38.85 -26.19
CA VAL A 149 -14.16 -39.55 -27.04
C VAL A 149 -13.55 -40.69 -27.86
N ASP A 150 -12.25 -40.66 -28.10
CA ASP A 150 -11.47 -41.68 -28.79
C ASP A 150 -10.92 -42.80 -27.86
N GLY A 151 -11.31 -42.83 -26.60
CA GLY A 151 -10.87 -43.81 -25.61
C GLY A 151 -9.56 -43.54 -24.91
N GLY A 152 -9.07 -42.33 -25.02
CA GLY A 152 -7.89 -41.84 -24.22
C GLY A 152 -8.28 -41.50 -22.78
N ILE A 153 -7.30 -41.13 -21.98
CA ILE A 153 -7.48 -40.66 -20.59
C ILE A 153 -6.58 -39.49 -20.25
N ASN A 154 -7.16 -38.44 -19.72
CA ASN A 154 -6.47 -37.26 -19.27
C ASN A 154 -5.65 -37.51 -17.99
N ASP A 155 -4.40 -37.03 -17.99
CA ASP A 155 -3.55 -37.03 -16.79
C ASP A 155 -4.04 -35.96 -15.80
N THR A 156 -4.38 -36.41 -14.59
CA THR A 156 -4.83 -35.53 -13.51
C THR A 156 -3.73 -35.16 -12.53
N ASN A 157 -2.48 -35.57 -12.78
CA ASN A 157 -1.36 -35.16 -11.96
C ASN A 157 -1.17 -33.63 -12.08
N LEU A 158 -0.99 -32.97 -10.95
CA LEU A 158 -0.84 -31.50 -10.87
C LEU A 158 -1.98 -30.68 -11.51
N ILE A 159 -3.17 -31.28 -11.69
CA ILE A 159 -4.29 -30.61 -12.38
C ILE A 159 -4.68 -29.25 -11.78
N GLY A 160 -4.63 -29.11 -10.46
CA GLY A 160 -4.87 -27.84 -9.79
C GLY A 160 -3.81 -26.78 -10.09
N LEU A 161 -2.56 -27.23 -10.29
CA LEU A 161 -1.48 -26.31 -10.67
C LEU A 161 -1.62 -25.89 -12.14
N LYS A 162 -2.04 -26.81 -13.03
CA LYS A 162 -2.38 -26.48 -14.42
C LYS A 162 -3.47 -25.42 -14.48
N ALA A 163 -4.56 -25.58 -13.72
CA ALA A 163 -5.63 -24.59 -13.67
C ALA A 163 -5.12 -23.21 -13.23
N SER A 164 -4.23 -23.17 -12.23
CA SER A 164 -3.62 -21.90 -11.80
C SER A 164 -2.71 -21.28 -12.86
N MET A 165 -2.00 -22.09 -13.65
CA MET A 165 -1.16 -21.60 -14.74
C MET A 165 -1.99 -21.13 -15.94
N ALA A 166 -3.03 -21.87 -16.32
CA ALA A 166 -3.99 -21.43 -17.34
C ALA A 166 -4.60 -20.08 -16.98
N ALA A 167 -5.02 -19.92 -15.70
CA ALA A 167 -5.51 -18.64 -15.22
C ALA A 167 -4.48 -17.52 -15.34
N ASN A 168 -3.21 -17.79 -15.02
CA ASN A 168 -2.16 -16.78 -15.15
C ASN A 168 -1.85 -16.44 -16.62
N SER A 169 -1.89 -17.42 -17.53
CA SER A 169 -1.72 -17.21 -18.98
C SER A 169 -2.83 -16.30 -19.52
N ILE A 170 -4.08 -16.60 -19.18
CA ILE A 170 -5.22 -15.77 -19.57
C ILE A 170 -5.11 -14.37 -18.95
N ASN A 171 -4.79 -14.25 -17.67
CA ASN A 171 -4.60 -12.93 -17.03
C ASN A 171 -3.55 -12.10 -17.78
N GLN A 172 -2.46 -12.72 -18.18
CA GLN A 172 -1.40 -12.04 -18.92
C GLN A 172 -1.86 -11.60 -20.32
N SER A 173 -2.54 -12.47 -21.07
CA SER A 173 -3.04 -12.16 -22.40
C SER A 173 -4.14 -11.08 -22.41
N MET A 174 -4.95 -11.03 -21.34
CA MET A 174 -6.02 -10.04 -21.16
C MET A 174 -5.56 -8.74 -20.48
N GLY A 175 -4.30 -8.65 -20.07
CA GLY A 175 -3.79 -7.50 -19.29
C GLY A 175 -4.35 -7.43 -17.85
N TRP A 176 -4.86 -8.54 -17.32
CA TRP A 176 -5.40 -8.61 -15.95
C TRP A 176 -4.31 -8.88 -14.94
N LYS A 177 -4.52 -8.41 -13.70
CA LYS A 177 -3.58 -8.68 -12.60
C LYS A 177 -3.49 -10.17 -12.30
N GLN A 178 -2.28 -10.66 -12.13
CA GLN A 178 -2.06 -12.05 -11.72
C GLN A 178 -2.44 -12.24 -10.25
N SER A 179 -2.98 -13.42 -9.91
CA SER A 179 -3.35 -13.76 -8.53
C SER A 179 -2.19 -13.63 -7.54
N ARG A 180 -0.95 -13.89 -7.99
CA ARG A 180 0.26 -13.72 -7.17
C ARG A 180 0.58 -12.26 -6.87
N GLU A 181 0.33 -11.36 -7.81
CA GLU A 181 0.51 -9.91 -7.64
C GLU A 181 -0.50 -9.37 -6.65
N ILE A 182 -1.78 -9.70 -6.82
CA ILE A 182 -2.85 -9.34 -5.89
C ILE A 182 -2.53 -9.86 -4.48
N SER A 183 -2.11 -11.13 -4.37
CA SER A 183 -1.71 -11.71 -3.08
C SER A 183 -0.51 -10.99 -2.45
N ARG A 184 0.46 -10.55 -3.25
CA ARG A 184 1.63 -9.80 -2.78
C ARG A 184 1.23 -8.41 -2.30
N GLU A 185 0.41 -7.70 -3.07
CA GLU A 185 -0.15 -6.39 -2.71
C GLU A 185 -0.90 -6.47 -1.38
N HIS A 186 -1.83 -7.44 -1.25
CA HIS A 186 -2.59 -7.67 -0.02
C HIS A 186 -1.68 -7.96 1.18
N LYS A 187 -0.70 -8.85 1.01
CA LYS A 187 0.24 -9.19 2.09
C LYS A 187 1.08 -7.99 2.51
N THR A 188 1.51 -7.17 1.55
CA THR A 188 2.28 -5.95 1.83
C THR A 188 1.44 -4.94 2.59
N GLU A 189 0.20 -4.70 2.15
CA GLU A 189 -0.72 -3.78 2.81
C GLU A 189 -1.06 -4.24 4.23
N ILE A 190 -1.43 -5.51 4.40
CA ILE A 190 -1.70 -6.09 5.72
C ILE A 190 -0.45 -6.00 6.60
N LYS A 191 0.73 -6.32 6.06
CA LYS A 191 2.00 -6.23 6.78
C LYS A 191 2.24 -4.82 7.32
N ASN A 192 2.10 -3.81 6.48
CA ASN A 192 2.28 -2.42 6.89
C ASN A 192 1.25 -2.03 7.96
N ALA A 193 -0.02 -2.38 7.76
CA ALA A 193 -1.07 -2.14 8.74
C ALA A 193 -0.78 -2.78 10.10
N LEU A 194 -0.24 -4.01 10.12
CA LEU A 194 0.12 -4.69 11.37
C LEU A 194 1.31 -4.02 12.06
N TYR A 195 2.32 -3.59 11.32
CA TYR A 195 3.45 -2.84 11.90
C TYR A 195 3.00 -1.51 12.50
N ASP A 196 2.10 -0.79 11.83
CA ASP A 196 1.55 0.47 12.37
C ASP A 196 0.72 0.24 13.63
N ILE A 197 -0.06 -0.85 13.68
CA ILE A 197 -0.78 -1.24 14.90
C ILE A 197 0.21 -1.53 16.03
N LEU A 198 1.24 -2.35 15.76
CA LEU A 198 2.24 -2.69 16.77
C LEU A 198 2.99 -1.45 17.29
N ARG A 199 3.29 -0.47 16.43
CA ARG A 199 3.92 0.79 16.84
C ARG A 199 3.02 1.67 17.70
N SER A 200 1.71 1.65 17.45
CA SER A 200 0.74 2.47 18.18
C SER A 200 0.29 1.88 19.53
N MET A 201 0.64 0.62 19.82
CA MET A 201 0.23 -0.07 21.05
C MET A 201 1.24 0.18 22.17
N ASP A 202 0.85 0.81 23.27
CA ASP A 202 1.72 1.02 24.45
C ASP A 202 2.10 -0.30 25.13
N ARG A 203 1.23 -1.30 25.06
CA ARG A 203 1.48 -2.67 25.53
C ARG A 203 0.93 -3.67 24.52
N PHE A 204 1.59 -4.80 24.37
CA PHE A 204 1.09 -5.88 23.54
C PHE A 204 0.05 -6.70 24.30
N ASP A 205 -1.17 -6.70 23.75
CA ASP A 205 -2.30 -7.53 24.20
C ASP A 205 -3.03 -8.08 22.96
N TRP A 206 -3.43 -9.36 23.01
CA TRP A 206 -4.07 -10.00 21.87
C TRP A 206 -5.45 -9.45 21.55
N ASP A 207 -6.25 -9.10 22.56
CA ASP A 207 -7.61 -8.61 22.34
C ASP A 207 -7.57 -7.17 21.82
N LEU A 208 -6.64 -6.36 22.32
CA LEU A 208 -6.37 -5.03 21.78
C LEU A 208 -5.88 -5.13 20.34
N PHE A 209 -4.94 -6.01 20.04
CA PHE A 209 -4.39 -6.21 18.70
C PHE A 209 -5.49 -6.62 17.70
N VAL A 210 -6.35 -7.58 18.06
CA VAL A 210 -7.49 -8.00 17.24
C VAL A 210 -8.47 -6.85 17.00
N ARG A 211 -8.74 -6.06 18.03
CA ARG A 211 -9.63 -4.89 17.93
C ARG A 211 -9.08 -3.85 16.93
N GLU A 212 -7.80 -3.53 17.02
CA GLU A 212 -7.16 -2.57 16.13
C GLU A 212 -7.12 -3.07 14.66
N ILE A 213 -6.90 -4.37 14.45
CA ILE A 213 -6.99 -4.98 13.12
C ILE A 213 -8.40 -4.84 12.56
N LYS A 214 -9.44 -5.13 13.38
CA LYS A 214 -10.84 -5.00 12.95
C LYS A 214 -11.23 -3.56 12.62
N LYS A 215 -10.73 -2.57 13.36
CA LYS A 215 -10.95 -1.15 13.08
C LYS A 215 -10.41 -0.74 11.69
N ARG A 216 -9.39 -1.44 11.18
CA ARG A 216 -8.83 -1.21 9.85
C ARG A 216 -9.54 -2.01 8.74
N GLY A 217 -10.66 -2.64 9.05
CA GLY A 217 -11.50 -3.35 8.08
C GLY A 217 -11.06 -4.79 7.77
N TYR A 218 -10.11 -5.35 8.52
CA TYR A 218 -9.71 -6.75 8.37
C TYR A 218 -10.46 -7.65 9.37
N SER A 219 -10.72 -8.90 8.97
CA SER A 219 -11.18 -9.93 9.89
C SER A 219 -10.01 -10.75 10.39
N VAL A 220 -10.06 -11.19 11.65
CA VAL A 220 -9.01 -11.97 12.32
C VAL A 220 -9.60 -13.22 12.95
N GLU A 221 -8.96 -14.36 12.69
CA GLU A 221 -9.25 -15.65 13.33
C GLU A 221 -8.04 -16.06 14.19
N LEU A 222 -8.20 -16.13 15.51
CA LEU A 222 -7.16 -16.63 16.40
C LEU A 222 -7.26 -18.15 16.53
N ARG A 223 -6.13 -18.84 16.46
CA ARG A 223 -6.00 -20.25 16.84
C ARG A 223 -5.35 -20.35 18.20
N ARG A 224 -6.07 -20.92 19.15
CA ARG A 224 -5.62 -21.13 20.54
C ARG A 224 -5.35 -22.62 20.79
N ASP A 225 -4.43 -22.91 21.69
CA ASP A 225 -4.18 -24.26 22.19
C ASP A 225 -5.11 -24.62 23.37
N ILE A 226 -4.91 -25.79 23.96
CA ILE A 226 -5.70 -26.28 25.11
C ILE A 226 -5.58 -25.40 26.36
N ASN A 227 -4.51 -24.61 26.46
CA ASN A 227 -4.24 -23.68 27.55
C ASN A 227 -4.70 -22.26 27.20
N ASN A 228 -5.55 -22.10 26.19
CA ASN A 228 -6.04 -20.80 25.70
C ASN A 228 -4.96 -19.85 25.17
N LYS A 229 -3.73 -20.33 24.95
CA LYS A 229 -2.62 -19.55 24.39
C LYS A 229 -2.77 -19.43 22.90
N VAL A 230 -2.57 -18.23 22.35
CA VAL A 230 -2.58 -17.99 20.90
C VAL A 230 -1.34 -18.62 20.27
N VAL A 231 -1.54 -19.64 19.43
CA VAL A 231 -0.51 -20.37 18.69
C VAL A 231 -0.46 -20.00 17.21
N GLY A 232 -1.45 -19.27 16.71
CA GLY A 232 -1.49 -18.81 15.34
C GLY A 232 -2.66 -17.86 15.13
N TYR A 233 -2.63 -17.11 14.02
CA TYR A 233 -3.76 -16.32 13.60
C TYR A 233 -3.76 -16.15 12.08
N ARG A 234 -4.95 -15.90 11.55
CA ARG A 234 -5.21 -15.62 10.15
C ARG A 234 -5.86 -14.26 10.02
N ILE A 235 -5.50 -13.55 8.96
CA ILE A 235 -6.11 -12.27 8.63
C ILE A 235 -6.82 -12.44 7.30
N GLN A 236 -8.05 -11.95 7.25
CA GLN A 236 -8.86 -11.95 6.04
C GLN A 236 -9.02 -10.52 5.52
N ARG A 237 -8.78 -10.35 4.22
CA ARG A 237 -9.08 -9.16 3.45
C ARG A 237 -10.00 -9.54 2.30
N GLY A 238 -11.24 -9.05 2.33
CA GLY A 238 -12.28 -9.53 1.43
C GLY A 238 -12.42 -11.06 1.51
N ASN A 239 -12.29 -11.74 0.39
CA ASN A 239 -12.37 -13.20 0.32
C ASN A 239 -11.03 -13.92 0.56
N SER A 240 -9.93 -13.18 0.64
CA SER A 240 -8.60 -13.76 0.78
C SER A 240 -8.20 -13.91 2.25
N LYS A 241 -7.75 -15.11 2.64
CA LYS A 241 -7.27 -15.41 3.99
C LYS A 241 -5.77 -15.70 3.94
N TYR A 242 -5.02 -15.08 4.84
CA TYR A 242 -3.58 -15.22 4.94
C TYR A 242 -3.18 -15.64 6.35
N ASN A 243 -2.33 -16.66 6.47
CA ASN A 243 -1.71 -16.96 7.76
C ASN A 243 -0.69 -15.84 8.10
N ALA A 244 -0.58 -15.50 9.37
CA ALA A 244 0.36 -14.48 9.82
C ALA A 244 1.81 -14.72 9.36
N SER A 245 2.26 -15.98 9.34
CA SER A 245 3.58 -16.38 8.86
C SER A 245 3.80 -16.17 7.35
N GLU A 246 2.72 -16.16 6.53
CA GLU A 246 2.77 -15.87 5.10
C GLU A 246 2.86 -14.38 4.82
N ILE A 247 2.31 -13.54 5.71
CA ILE A 247 2.41 -12.09 5.67
C ILE A 247 3.83 -11.66 6.05
N GLY A 248 4.37 -12.26 7.11
CA GLY A 248 5.73 -12.04 7.56
C GLY A 248 6.12 -12.95 8.72
N ARG A 249 7.32 -13.55 8.65
CA ARG A 249 7.82 -14.44 9.70
C ARG A 249 7.88 -13.78 11.08
N GLN A 250 8.17 -12.49 11.11
CA GLN A 250 8.22 -11.65 12.33
C GLN A 250 6.85 -11.47 12.96
N LEU A 251 5.77 -11.54 12.16
CA LEU A 251 4.38 -11.35 12.58
C LEU A 251 3.72 -12.66 13.04
N SER A 252 4.42 -13.80 13.01
CA SER A 252 3.88 -15.07 13.55
C SER A 252 3.55 -14.94 15.03
N ALA A 253 2.54 -15.69 15.53
CA ALA A 253 2.11 -15.65 16.93
C ALA A 253 3.26 -15.86 17.94
N SER A 254 4.26 -16.67 17.59
CA SER A 254 5.43 -16.92 18.43
C SER A 254 6.44 -15.75 18.44
N ARG A 255 6.41 -14.87 17.46
CA ARG A 255 7.42 -13.79 17.30
C ARG A 255 6.86 -12.38 17.47
N ILE A 256 5.57 -12.21 17.34
CA ILE A 256 4.93 -10.89 17.30
C ILE A 256 5.23 -10.03 18.55
N MET A 257 5.27 -10.65 19.72
CA MET A 257 5.62 -9.95 20.97
C MET A 257 7.08 -9.47 20.95
N THR A 258 7.99 -10.28 20.42
CA THR A 258 9.40 -9.89 20.25
C THR A 258 9.54 -8.74 19.24
N THR A 259 8.79 -8.82 18.15
CA THR A 259 8.72 -7.76 17.14
C THR A 259 8.17 -6.46 17.72
N TRP A 260 7.10 -6.53 18.52
CA TRP A 260 6.57 -5.36 19.21
C TRP A 260 7.63 -4.70 20.12
N LYS A 261 8.31 -5.50 20.97
CA LYS A 261 9.39 -5.00 21.83
C LYS A 261 10.53 -4.35 21.07
N GLN A 262 10.90 -4.92 19.91
CA GLN A 262 11.96 -4.36 19.07
C GLN A 262 11.56 -3.02 18.46
N LEU A 263 10.33 -2.91 17.93
CA LEU A 263 9.81 -1.67 17.36
C LEU A 263 9.78 -0.52 18.40
N HIS A 264 9.39 -0.83 19.65
CA HIS A 264 9.39 0.18 20.71
C HIS A 264 10.79 0.61 21.13
N LYS A 265 11.76 -0.32 21.16
CA LYS A 265 13.17 0.05 21.38
C LYS A 265 13.73 0.94 20.26
N GLU A 266 13.36 0.68 19.02
CA GLU A 266 13.75 1.49 17.86
C GLU A 266 13.13 2.89 17.94
N ILE A 267 11.83 2.98 18.28
CA ILE A 267 11.13 4.27 18.49
C ILE A 267 11.78 5.08 19.62
N ASP A 268 12.08 4.43 20.75
CA ASP A 268 12.75 5.10 21.89
C ASP A 268 14.15 5.58 21.50
N ALA A 269 14.90 4.76 20.77
CA ALA A 269 16.24 5.12 20.28
C ALA A 269 16.20 6.27 19.28
N GLU A 270 15.23 6.28 18.36
CA GLU A 270 15.00 7.38 17.42
C GLU A 270 14.62 8.67 18.15
N ALA A 271 13.71 8.57 19.15
CA ALA A 271 13.32 9.72 19.96
C ALA A 271 14.50 10.32 20.74
N VAL A 272 15.37 9.46 21.33
CA VAL A 272 16.60 9.89 22.01
C VAL A 272 17.58 10.51 21.03
N SER A 273 17.76 9.90 19.85
CA SER A 273 18.65 10.43 18.80
C SER A 273 18.18 11.80 18.30
N ARG A 274 16.87 11.94 18.07
CA ARG A 274 16.26 13.21 17.66
C ARG A 274 16.46 14.31 18.70
N LYS A 275 16.21 14.01 19.98
CA LYS A 275 16.45 14.97 21.07
C LYS A 275 17.93 15.38 21.16
N LYS A 276 18.86 14.43 20.96
CA LYS A 276 20.31 14.73 20.93
C LYS A 276 20.67 15.61 19.72
N ALA A 277 20.09 15.34 18.56
CA ALA A 277 20.30 16.15 17.36
C ALA A 277 19.73 17.58 17.53
N GLU A 278 18.52 17.69 18.10
CA GLU A 278 17.90 18.98 18.44
C GLU A 278 18.74 19.75 19.46
N GLN A 279 19.24 19.09 20.52
CA GLN A 279 20.13 19.73 21.50
C GLN A 279 21.48 20.15 20.91
N LYS A 280 22.03 19.31 20.00
CA LYS A 280 23.29 19.66 19.32
C LYS A 280 23.09 20.86 18.39
N ALA A 281 21.99 20.84 17.59
CA ALA A 281 21.66 21.97 16.73
C ALA A 281 21.42 23.26 17.54
N LYS A 282 20.74 23.15 18.70
CA LYS A 282 20.53 24.28 19.61
C LYS A 282 21.84 24.81 20.15
N LYS A 283 22.77 23.94 20.61
CA LYS A 283 24.11 24.36 21.08
C LYS A 283 24.96 24.97 19.98
N GLU A 284 24.92 24.41 18.75
CA GLU A 284 25.63 24.98 17.60
C GLU A 284 25.08 26.35 17.23
N TYR A 285 23.75 26.51 17.30
CA TYR A 285 23.09 27.79 17.10
C TYR A 285 23.47 28.79 18.18
N GLU A 286 23.41 28.41 19.46
CA GLU A 286 23.83 29.23 20.59
C GLU A 286 25.31 29.64 20.49
N MET A 287 26.23 28.73 20.06
CA MET A 287 27.63 29.05 19.86
C MET A 287 27.86 30.02 18.69
N ARG A 288 27.07 29.92 17.63
CA ARG A 288 27.15 30.82 16.47
C ARG A 288 26.52 32.19 16.73
N HIS A 289 25.57 32.27 17.67
CA HIS A 289 24.74 33.42 17.96
C HIS A 289 24.70 33.68 19.47
N HIS A 290 25.90 33.82 20.10
CA HIS A 290 25.94 34.13 21.50
C HIS A 290 25.77 35.66 21.65
N PHE A 291 24.56 36.05 22.09
CA PHE A 291 24.17 37.42 22.29
C PHE A 291 24.08 37.70 23.79
N VAL A 292 24.71 38.78 24.25
CA VAL A 292 24.45 39.36 25.55
C VAL A 292 23.67 40.64 25.32
N CYS A 293 22.39 40.63 25.69
CA CYS A 293 21.51 41.78 25.57
C CYS A 293 21.26 42.35 26.96
N GLU A 294 21.87 43.47 27.30
CA GLU A 294 21.51 44.23 28.49
C GLU A 294 20.85 45.57 28.06
N PRO A 295 19.59 45.82 28.45
CA PRO A 295 18.91 47.09 28.17
C PRO A 295 19.53 48.19 29.05
N VAL A 296 20.17 49.17 28.44
CA VAL A 296 20.98 50.17 29.13
C VAL A 296 20.20 51.40 29.56
N HIS A 297 18.97 51.59 29.43
CA HIS A 297 18.12 52.56 30.14
C HIS A 297 16.67 52.55 29.64
N PRO A 298 15.68 52.66 30.55
CA PRO A 298 14.27 52.65 30.19
C PRO A 298 13.69 53.93 29.60
N ASP A 299 14.44 55.02 29.57
CA ASP A 299 13.95 56.36 29.20
C ASP A 299 14.39 56.87 27.83
N THR A 300 15.02 56.05 26.99
CA THR A 300 15.38 56.44 25.62
C THR A 300 14.57 55.65 24.60
N GLU A 301 14.09 56.30 23.53
CA GLU A 301 13.49 55.66 22.38
C GLU A 301 14.38 54.68 21.64
N LYS A 302 15.58 54.40 22.19
CA LYS A 302 16.59 53.52 21.65
C LYS A 302 16.92 52.39 22.62
N VAL A 303 17.07 51.20 22.10
CA VAL A 303 17.51 49.98 22.80
C VAL A 303 18.94 49.70 22.36
N HIS A 304 19.82 49.48 23.34
CA HIS A 304 21.21 49.13 23.11
C HIS A 304 21.39 47.61 23.06
N TYR A 305 22.04 47.14 22.00
CA TYR A 305 22.32 45.71 21.83
C TYR A 305 23.83 45.49 21.68
N GLU A 306 24.33 44.48 22.40
CA GLU A 306 25.70 44.02 22.34
C GLU A 306 25.78 42.61 21.79
N PHE A 307 26.57 42.38 20.77
CA PHE A 307 26.71 41.09 20.12
C PHE A 307 28.17 40.64 20.12
N ASN A 308 28.41 39.39 20.50
CA ASN A 308 29.66 38.70 20.32
C ASN A 308 29.51 37.64 19.25
N ARG A 309 30.07 37.83 18.08
CA ARG A 309 29.92 36.89 16.96
C ARG A 309 31.23 36.61 16.28
N SER A 310 31.51 35.35 15.96
CA SER A 310 32.54 34.95 15.04
C SER A 310 31.97 34.81 13.64
N LEU A 311 32.44 35.63 12.71
CA LEU A 311 32.04 35.60 11.30
C LEU A 311 32.76 34.51 10.49
N GLU A 312 33.86 33.99 11.01
CA GLU A 312 34.64 32.90 10.39
C GLU A 312 34.89 31.77 11.38
N GLU A 313 34.79 30.56 10.94
CA GLU A 313 35.03 29.35 11.75
C GLU A 313 36.53 29.36 12.22
N GLY A 314 36.76 29.44 13.54
CA GLY A 314 38.09 29.42 14.14
C GLY A 314 38.71 30.78 14.47
N LYS A 315 38.05 31.91 14.26
CA LYS A 315 38.45 33.23 14.76
C LYS A 315 37.75 33.56 16.07
N GLU A 316 38.44 34.39 16.89
CA GLU A 316 37.84 34.92 18.11
C GLU A 316 36.58 35.75 17.76
N PRO A 317 35.53 35.71 18.60
CA PRO A 317 34.30 36.46 18.35
C PRO A 317 34.59 37.99 18.43
N GLU A 318 34.17 38.70 17.42
CA GLU A 318 34.18 40.15 17.40
C GLU A 318 32.98 40.70 18.15
N HIS A 319 33.21 41.81 18.89
CA HIS A 319 32.22 42.49 19.71
C HIS A 319 31.61 43.64 18.91
N TYR A 320 30.29 43.61 18.76
CA TYR A 320 29.51 44.63 18.05
C TYR A 320 28.50 45.26 19.00
N THR A 321 28.35 46.59 18.92
CA THR A 321 27.35 47.34 19.70
C THR A 321 26.48 48.19 18.76
N PHE A 322 25.18 48.18 18.98
CA PHE A 322 24.22 48.94 18.17
C PHE A 322 23.15 49.58 19.03
N ASP A 323 22.79 50.83 18.70
CA ASP A 323 21.65 51.51 19.26
C ASP A 323 20.48 51.46 18.25
N VAL A 324 19.39 50.80 18.60
CA VAL A 324 18.23 50.61 17.75
C VAL A 324 17.04 51.38 18.27
N SER A 325 16.27 52.05 17.42
CA SER A 325 15.02 52.65 17.85
C SER A 325 14.02 51.57 18.24
N GLN A 326 13.29 51.78 19.34
CA GLN A 326 12.26 50.85 19.81
C GLN A 326 11.22 50.51 18.70
N ARG A 327 10.90 51.51 17.84
CA ARG A 327 9.99 51.34 16.69
C ARG A 327 10.46 50.25 15.72
N ILE A 328 11.76 50.09 15.49
CA ILE A 328 12.31 49.07 14.61
C ILE A 328 12.19 47.71 15.29
N VAL A 329 12.49 47.61 16.57
CA VAL A 329 12.37 46.38 17.36
C VAL A 329 10.93 45.89 17.36
N ASP A 330 9.99 46.79 17.67
CA ASP A 330 8.56 46.46 17.68
C ASP A 330 8.06 46.03 16.30
N GLY A 331 8.51 46.71 15.23
CA GLY A 331 8.14 46.33 13.87
C GLY A 331 8.68 44.99 13.42
N MET A 332 9.88 44.57 13.91
CA MET A 332 10.38 43.22 13.70
C MET A 332 9.59 42.20 14.50
N MET A 333 9.29 42.45 15.77
CA MET A 333 8.49 41.63 16.64
C MET A 333 7.11 41.34 16.06
N ASP A 334 6.41 42.36 15.58
CA ASP A 334 5.09 42.22 14.94
C ASP A 334 5.17 41.38 13.65
N THR A 335 6.26 41.50 12.92
CA THR A 335 6.50 40.70 11.72
C THR A 335 6.72 39.24 12.06
N PHE A 336 7.45 38.90 13.13
CA PHE A 336 7.63 37.54 13.59
C PHE A 336 6.33 36.92 14.09
N LYS A 337 5.54 37.67 14.86
CA LYS A 337 4.21 37.23 15.33
C LYS A 337 3.24 36.97 14.17
N SER A 338 3.40 37.66 13.03
CA SER A 338 2.57 37.51 11.84
C SER A 338 2.94 36.27 10.99
N VAL A 339 4.09 35.65 11.22
CA VAL A 339 4.50 34.43 10.52
C VAL A 339 3.99 33.24 11.32
N GLU A 340 2.93 32.59 10.79
CA GLU A 340 2.35 31.39 11.39
C GLU A 340 3.42 30.28 11.53
N ASP A 341 3.39 29.56 12.66
CA ASP A 341 4.23 28.38 12.95
C ASP A 341 5.69 28.61 13.38
N VAL A 342 6.13 29.81 13.73
CA VAL A 342 7.44 29.99 14.38
C VAL A 342 7.38 29.46 15.81
N CYS A 343 8.37 28.64 16.21
CA CYS A 343 8.44 28.09 17.56
C CYS A 343 8.77 29.21 18.58
N GLU A 344 8.00 29.33 19.66
CA GLU A 344 8.19 30.37 20.71
C GLU A 344 9.61 30.41 21.28
N PHE A 345 10.27 29.27 21.45
CA PHE A 345 11.64 29.19 21.99
C PHE A 345 12.73 29.68 21.02
N VAL A 346 12.40 29.99 19.76
CA VAL A 346 13.34 30.51 18.74
C VAL A 346 13.12 32.01 18.52
N LEU A 347 12.05 32.59 19.08
CA LEU A 347 11.60 33.94 18.77
C LEU A 347 12.65 35.01 19.18
N GLU A 348 13.22 34.92 20.35
CA GLU A 348 14.25 35.81 20.85
C GLU A 348 15.51 35.74 19.98
N ASP A 349 15.99 34.52 19.71
CA ASP A 349 17.18 34.30 18.87
C ASP A 349 17.00 34.81 17.43
N VAL A 350 15.76 34.71 16.90
CA VAL A 350 15.42 35.18 15.54
C VAL A 350 15.40 36.70 15.50
N ILE A 351 14.90 37.35 16.54
CA ILE A 351 14.90 38.82 16.65
C ILE A 351 16.34 39.34 16.69
N GLU A 352 17.19 38.80 17.55
CA GLU A 352 18.58 39.17 17.69
C GLU A 352 19.35 38.95 16.38
N THR A 353 19.19 37.81 15.73
CA THR A 353 19.79 37.54 14.42
C THR A 353 19.33 38.54 13.37
N SER A 354 18.03 38.91 13.40
CA SER A 354 17.45 39.87 12.45
C SER A 354 18.01 41.27 12.66
N LEU A 355 18.17 41.69 13.90
CA LEU A 355 18.77 42.96 14.26
C LEU A 355 20.24 43.03 13.83
N PHE A 356 21.01 41.96 14.07
CA PHE A 356 22.39 41.86 13.66
C PHE A 356 22.54 42.00 12.12
N VAL A 357 21.78 41.21 11.34
CA VAL A 357 21.80 41.29 9.85
C VAL A 357 21.36 42.67 9.37
N PHE A 358 20.42 43.29 10.04
CA PHE A 358 19.95 44.64 9.70
C PHE A 358 21.07 45.67 9.85
N PHE A 359 21.83 45.62 10.95
CA PHE A 359 22.93 46.52 11.21
C PHE A 359 24.17 46.24 10.38
N GLU A 360 24.51 44.98 10.13
CA GLU A 360 25.61 44.60 9.24
C GLU A 360 25.37 45.18 7.84
N LEU A 361 24.12 45.16 7.33
CA LEU A 361 23.76 45.75 6.05
C LEU A 361 23.77 47.29 6.04
N LEU A 362 23.58 47.94 7.19
CA LEU A 362 23.66 49.39 7.32
C LEU A 362 25.08 49.89 7.49
N SER A 363 25.96 49.08 8.08
CA SER A 363 27.33 49.44 8.43
C SER A 363 28.33 49.29 7.26
N VAL A 364 27.92 48.67 6.13
CA VAL A 364 28.79 48.53 4.94
C VAL A 364 28.80 49.86 4.17
N PRO A 365 29.93 50.61 4.09
CA PRO A 365 30.03 51.81 3.28
C PRO A 365 29.91 51.42 1.80
N GLY A 366 28.83 51.81 1.16
CA GLY A 366 28.61 51.59 -0.27
C GLY A 366 27.85 50.31 -0.64
N GLY A 367 27.09 49.75 0.29
CA GLY A 367 26.22 48.59 0.03
C GLY A 367 25.11 48.90 -0.98
N SER A 368 25.48 48.88 -2.25
CA SER A 368 24.56 48.88 -3.37
C SER A 368 24.06 47.46 -3.62
N HIS A 369 22.74 47.31 -3.62
CA HIS A 369 22.02 46.39 -4.49
C HIS A 369 22.23 44.89 -4.35
N TYR A 370 21.44 44.24 -3.52
CA TYR A 370 20.85 42.99 -3.97
C TYR A 370 19.70 43.35 -4.92
N SER A 371 20.01 43.53 -6.19
CA SER A 371 19.03 43.60 -7.27
C SER A 371 18.63 42.18 -7.62
N ASN A 372 17.41 41.83 -7.27
CA ASN A 372 16.73 40.75 -7.93
C ASN A 372 16.27 41.29 -9.28
N GLY A 373 16.72 40.67 -10.36
CA GLY A 373 16.57 41.11 -11.73
C GLY A 373 15.12 41.35 -12.18
N GLY A 374 14.96 42.45 -12.88
CA GLY A 374 13.73 42.79 -13.64
C GLY A 374 13.93 44.14 -14.27
N GLY A 375 14.16 44.20 -15.59
CA GLY A 375 14.62 45.33 -16.35
C GLY A 375 13.69 46.53 -16.43
N GLY A 376 14.24 47.65 -16.87
CA GLY A 376 13.51 48.80 -17.33
C GLY A 376 14.22 50.13 -16.97
N GLY A 377 14.84 50.75 -17.97
CA GLY A 377 15.59 51.99 -17.86
C GLY A 377 14.79 53.22 -17.46
N GLY A 378 15.53 54.23 -17.05
CA GLY A 378 15.03 55.58 -16.86
C GLY A 378 15.96 56.41 -15.95
N ASN A 379 16.84 57.22 -16.59
CA ASN A 379 17.48 58.36 -15.96
C ASN A 379 16.46 59.23 -15.30
N ASN A 380 16.73 59.64 -14.06
CA ASN A 380 16.40 61.01 -13.61
C ASN A 380 17.15 61.33 -12.30
N ASP A 381 18.01 62.35 -12.37
CA ASP A 381 18.51 63.11 -11.24
C ASP A 381 17.36 63.64 -10.36
N LEU A 382 17.36 63.23 -9.10
CA LEU A 382 16.54 63.90 -8.07
C LEU A 382 17.29 64.04 -6.76
N PRO A 383 17.11 65.13 -6.02
CA PRO A 383 17.96 65.60 -4.95
C PRO A 383 17.81 64.73 -3.70
N HIS A 384 18.88 64.72 -2.87
CA HIS A 384 18.95 64.07 -1.56
C HIS A 384 17.68 64.25 -0.73
N LYS A 385 16.77 63.28 -0.80
CA LYS A 385 15.76 63.11 0.21
C LYS A 385 16.38 62.51 1.46
N LYS A 386 16.08 63.13 2.59
CA LYS A 386 16.32 62.57 3.93
C LYS A 386 15.86 61.08 3.91
N LYS A 387 16.71 60.20 4.38
CA LYS A 387 16.31 58.79 4.61
C LYS A 387 15.08 58.83 5.54
N ASP A 388 13.93 58.52 5.01
CA ASP A 388 12.71 58.41 5.81
C ASP A 388 12.84 57.20 6.73
N ASP A 389 12.57 57.40 8.03
CA ASP A 389 12.53 56.30 9.06
C ASP A 389 11.61 55.12 8.62
N ASP A 390 10.65 55.41 7.72
CA ASP A 390 9.79 54.38 7.15
C ASP A 390 10.47 53.41 6.20
N ASP A 391 11.54 53.83 5.51
CA ASP A 391 12.36 52.92 4.67
C ASP A 391 13.19 51.94 5.49
N GLU A 392 13.71 52.38 6.64
CA GLU A 392 14.46 51.53 7.56
C GLU A 392 13.54 50.48 8.23
N LEU A 393 12.36 50.89 8.66
CA LEU A 393 11.36 49.98 9.22
C LEU A 393 10.89 48.94 8.22
N LEU A 394 10.66 49.32 6.96
CA LEU A 394 10.30 48.39 5.88
C LEU A 394 11.42 47.39 5.61
N ARG A 395 12.67 47.84 5.65
CA ARG A 395 13.84 47.00 5.47
C ARG A 395 14.01 46.02 6.63
N ALA A 396 13.85 46.48 7.86
CA ALA A 396 13.86 45.65 9.06
C ALA A 396 12.78 44.55 9.00
N ARG A 397 11.56 44.90 8.63
CA ARG A 397 10.46 43.95 8.46
C ARG A 397 10.71 42.89 7.37
N ARG A 398 11.36 43.24 6.25
CA ARG A 398 11.76 42.30 5.20
C ARG A 398 12.80 41.30 5.69
N ILE A 399 13.81 41.78 6.41
CA ILE A 399 14.84 40.92 7.00
C ILE A 399 14.22 39.99 8.02
N ALA A 400 13.41 40.51 8.95
CA ALA A 400 12.70 39.73 9.95
C ALA A 400 11.85 38.62 9.31
N LYS A 401 11.11 38.95 8.25
CA LYS A 401 10.30 37.97 7.51
C LYS A 401 11.14 36.87 6.85
N ALA A 402 12.25 37.24 6.22
CA ALA A 402 13.15 36.27 5.57
C ALA A 402 13.76 35.30 6.59
N ILE A 403 14.21 35.79 7.74
CA ILE A 403 14.77 34.97 8.81
C ILE A 403 13.69 34.10 9.45
N ALA A 404 12.50 34.63 9.75
CA ALA A 404 11.40 33.86 10.29
C ALA A 404 10.97 32.70 9.37
N MET A 405 11.05 32.90 8.04
CA MET A 405 10.76 31.85 7.05
C MET A 405 11.83 30.76 6.97
N SER A 406 13.07 31.04 7.40
CA SER A 406 14.17 30.07 7.45
C SER A 406 14.22 29.25 8.75
N CYS A 407 13.43 29.61 9.75
CA CYS A 407 13.40 28.93 11.03
C CYS A 407 12.63 27.58 10.98
N PRO A 408 12.99 26.60 11.86
CA PRO A 408 12.26 25.35 11.96
C PRO A 408 10.79 25.58 12.32
N ARG A 409 9.89 25.04 11.50
CA ARG A 409 8.45 25.16 11.73
C ARG A 409 7.91 24.11 12.71
N LYS A 410 6.91 24.44 13.50
CA LYS A 410 6.16 23.48 14.31
C LYS A 410 5.58 22.42 13.37
N THR A 411 5.95 21.16 13.53
CA THR A 411 5.29 20.04 12.84
C THR A 411 3.90 19.84 13.46
N VAL A 412 2.90 20.48 12.88
CA VAL A 412 1.50 20.21 13.22
C VAL A 412 1.19 18.81 12.71
N ARG A 413 1.07 17.84 13.63
CA ARG A 413 0.41 16.58 13.32
C ARG A 413 -1.03 16.93 12.96
N ARG A 414 -1.36 16.96 11.66
CA ARG A 414 -2.74 16.97 11.19
C ARG A 414 -3.40 15.69 11.70
N GLY A 415 -4.07 15.81 12.84
CA GLY A 415 -5.07 14.84 13.26
C GLY A 415 -6.16 14.84 12.20
N TYR A 416 -6.33 13.74 11.49
CA TYR A 416 -7.51 13.50 10.69
C TYR A 416 -8.72 13.55 11.62
N ARG A 417 -9.45 14.67 11.62
CA ARG A 417 -10.84 14.72 12.05
C ARG A 417 -11.68 14.24 10.88
N ARG A 418 -12.46 13.21 11.12
CA ARG A 418 -13.67 12.93 10.33
C ARG A 418 -14.69 14.02 10.56
#